data_5988d08e38287927b89b85dd253d6b80
#
_entry.id   5988d08e38287927b89b85dd253d6b80
#
_cell.length_a   1.000
_cell.length_b   1.000
_cell.length_c   1.000
_cell.angle_alpha   90.00
_cell.angle_beta   90.00
_cell.angle_gamma   90.00
#
_symmetry.space_group_name_H-M   'P 1'
#
loop_
_entity.id
_entity.type
_entity.pdbx_description
1 polymer ?
#
loop_
_entity_poly.entity_id
_entity_poly.type
_entity_poly.pdbx_seq_one_letter_code
_entity_poly.pdbx_strand_id
1 'polypeptide(L)'
;MINPIKYNISFGYRGADNNSAEVNTKKPVRTSIFYVNDFHGKAINMERAVTASNAFDRFTFQKPTDKLKLASGDIMLGEDIGVNRVAMQFLKFIGVTATAVGNHECDMKSEDFFSEITGMPATLLACNIKNPQDSKLSKYVQKSCVQEINGTKYGLIGTIPSDLISRIKYGKVLQDQNIQPANIDETIKYVQDEVDKLKSQGVDKIILLSHSGYGYDIKIAKNTNGIDVILGGHSHNLLNGIQKDINLFYSKSGEPVIITQAGRDGKNFGILNLEFDKNGVITKAQNNIGTTRDFSRNAIARYIFEKIKGKPEIIGEIRTAPPALKNDLTEPNPLAYYGADALRELTGADIALIGAANMRGYVEKGKIDTSVIEEISPFKNKIVKINYTEKEIVDAIKYSAKSIKSRNNKPGIMYVSGLKYTMTKEGDVTSLSYIDKQGKECPIDINNPRTDKIYSTAINDYFSSNNDGYDMLNKYFEATERYSWDLNYAIEQKIRAAKEPIDIVDDGRIIITD
;
A
#
# COMPACT_ATOMS: atom_id res chain seq x y z
N MET A 1 25.32 0.93 -2.39
CA MET A 1 25.57 2.15 -3.24
C MET A 1 24.43 2.22 -4.22
N ILE A 2 23.57 3.25 -4.09
CA ILE A 2 22.46 3.47 -5.03
C ILE A 2 23.06 4.02 -6.31
N ASN A 3 23.09 3.24 -7.39
CA ASN A 3 23.51 3.70 -8.70
C ASN A 3 22.48 4.72 -9.22
N PRO A 4 22.86 5.94 -9.58
CA PRO A 4 21.93 6.93 -10.11
C PRO A 4 21.60 6.57 -11.56
N ILE A 5 20.40 6.05 -11.81
CA ILE A 5 19.85 6.00 -13.17
C ILE A 5 19.53 7.44 -13.56
N LYS A 6 20.31 7.98 -14.51
CA LYS A 6 20.18 9.35 -14.98
C LYS A 6 18.98 9.49 -15.94
N TYR A 7 17.88 10.00 -15.46
CA TYR A 7 16.90 10.67 -16.30
C TYR A 7 16.67 12.07 -15.75
N ASN A 8 17.42 13.05 -16.27
CA ASN A 8 17.17 14.46 -16.04
C ASN A 8 16.22 14.97 -17.13
N ILE A 9 14.98 15.28 -16.78
CA ILE A 9 14.07 16.00 -17.69
C ILE A 9 14.19 17.48 -17.36
N SER A 10 14.52 18.29 -18.37
CA SER A 10 14.51 19.76 -18.31
C SER A 10 13.25 20.26 -18.99
N PHE A 11 12.50 21.09 -18.31
CA PHE A 11 11.28 21.71 -18.85
C PHE A 11 11.66 23.06 -19.50
N GLY A 12 11.45 23.17 -20.81
CA GLY A 12 11.52 24.45 -21.53
C GLY A 12 10.17 25.15 -21.50
N TYR A 13 9.99 26.14 -20.65
CA TYR A 13 8.82 27.01 -20.67
C TYR A 13 9.03 28.10 -21.74
N ARG A 14 8.15 28.18 -22.76
CA ARG A 14 8.00 29.32 -23.65
C ARG A 14 6.80 30.15 -23.21
N GLY A 15 7.03 31.11 -22.39
CA GLY A 15 6.08 32.17 -22.06
C GLY A 15 6.84 33.48 -22.00
N ALA A 16 6.75 34.25 -23.07
CA ALA A 16 7.26 35.61 -23.07
C ALA A 16 6.12 36.58 -22.80
N ASP A 17 6.30 37.42 -21.81
CA ASP A 17 5.88 38.80 -21.93
C ASP A 17 6.77 39.69 -21.08
N ASN A 18 7.48 40.56 -21.79
CA ASN A 18 8.30 41.63 -21.22
C ASN A 18 7.38 42.75 -20.74
N ASN A 19 7.22 42.90 -19.43
CA ASN A 19 6.91 44.18 -18.83
C ASN A 19 7.74 44.35 -17.56
N SER A 20 8.50 45.43 -17.54
CA SER A 20 9.37 45.87 -16.46
C SER A 20 8.58 46.05 -15.15
N ALA A 21 8.77 45.15 -14.23
CA ALA A 21 8.40 45.27 -12.82
C ALA A 21 9.53 44.67 -11.96
N GLU A 22 9.76 45.23 -10.81
CA GLU A 22 10.74 44.97 -9.77
C GLU A 22 11.56 43.68 -9.93
N VAL A 23 12.89 43.80 -9.93
CA VAL A 23 13.83 42.67 -9.98
C VAL A 23 13.55 41.78 -8.79
N ASN A 24 12.78 40.73 -9.02
CA ASN A 24 12.54 39.68 -8.04
C ASN A 24 13.87 39.00 -7.71
N THR A 25 14.43 39.30 -6.54
CA THR A 25 15.77 38.84 -6.09
C THR A 25 15.79 37.40 -5.60
N LYS A 26 14.64 36.66 -5.68
CA LYS A 26 14.57 35.26 -5.28
C LYS A 26 15.54 34.41 -6.12
N LYS A 27 16.41 33.63 -5.44
CA LYS A 27 17.31 32.67 -6.07
C LYS A 27 16.57 31.36 -6.42
N PRO A 28 17.02 30.62 -7.45
CA PRO A 28 16.53 29.26 -7.70
C PRO A 28 16.68 28.38 -6.44
N VAL A 29 15.64 27.62 -6.13
CA VAL A 29 15.59 26.75 -4.94
C VAL A 29 15.72 25.29 -5.36
N ARG A 30 16.52 24.52 -4.60
CA ARG A 30 16.58 23.06 -4.71
C ARG A 30 15.93 22.43 -3.51
N THR A 31 15.11 21.42 -3.77
CA THR A 31 14.38 20.70 -2.74
C THR A 31 14.55 19.21 -2.94
N SER A 32 14.79 18.48 -1.87
CA SER A 32 14.77 17.02 -1.86
C SER A 32 13.74 16.53 -0.85
N ILE A 33 12.81 15.72 -1.30
CA ILE A 33 11.70 15.22 -0.48
C ILE A 33 11.86 13.72 -0.29
N PHE A 34 12.02 13.28 0.96
CA PHE A 34 11.81 11.87 1.34
C PHE A 34 10.32 11.68 1.62
N TYR A 35 9.67 10.75 0.93
CA TYR A 35 8.25 10.54 1.10
C TYR A 35 7.88 9.06 1.25
N VAL A 36 6.80 8.82 2.01
CA VAL A 36 6.24 7.51 2.30
C VAL A 36 4.73 7.54 2.21
N ASN A 37 4.11 6.39 1.89
CA ASN A 37 2.66 6.19 1.86
C ASN A 37 2.33 4.72 2.07
N ASP A 38 1.11 4.43 2.52
CA ASP A 38 0.52 3.08 2.56
C ASP A 38 1.42 2.03 3.22
N PHE A 39 1.97 2.33 4.40
CA PHE A 39 2.80 1.39 5.17
C PHE A 39 1.99 0.31 5.86
N HIS A 40 0.71 0.57 6.15
CA HIS A 40 -0.24 -0.38 6.74
C HIS A 40 0.33 -1.11 7.96
N GLY A 41 1.01 -0.40 8.83
CA GLY A 41 1.53 -0.96 10.08
C GLY A 41 2.68 -1.97 9.94
N LYS A 42 3.33 -2.09 8.77
CA LYS A 42 4.39 -3.07 8.51
C LYS A 42 5.69 -2.72 9.24
N ALA A 43 5.80 -3.17 10.49
CA ALA A 43 6.85 -2.80 11.42
C ALA A 43 8.26 -3.09 10.89
N ILE A 44 8.51 -4.26 10.27
CA ILE A 44 9.81 -4.62 9.72
C ILE A 44 10.24 -3.63 8.62
N ASN A 45 9.32 -3.28 7.72
CA ASN A 45 9.59 -2.32 6.67
C ASN A 45 9.76 -0.89 7.21
N MET A 46 9.05 -0.54 8.28
CA MET A 46 9.25 0.72 9.02
C MET A 46 10.66 0.81 9.60
N GLU A 47 11.15 -0.24 10.26
CA GLU A 47 12.52 -0.28 10.79
C GLU A 47 13.57 -0.06 9.70
N ARG A 48 13.37 -0.64 8.52
CA ARG A 48 14.25 -0.49 7.34
C ARG A 48 14.16 0.91 6.75
N ALA A 49 12.95 1.48 6.67
CA ALA A 49 12.73 2.84 6.18
C ALA A 49 13.35 3.88 7.13
N VAL A 50 13.44 3.62 8.45
CA VAL A 50 14.21 4.46 9.38
C VAL A 50 15.69 4.49 8.97
N THR A 51 16.28 3.34 8.61
CA THR A 51 17.67 3.30 8.14
C THR A 51 17.84 4.07 6.83
N ALA A 52 16.89 3.93 5.90
CA ALA A 52 16.89 4.67 4.63
C ALA A 52 16.75 6.19 4.85
N SER A 53 15.87 6.61 5.76
CA SER A 53 15.69 8.03 6.13
C SER A 53 16.94 8.61 6.79
N ASN A 54 17.62 7.85 7.64
CA ASN A 54 18.91 8.26 8.22
C ASN A 54 20.01 8.42 7.16
N ALA A 55 20.00 7.56 6.12
CA ALA A 55 20.91 7.69 4.99
C ALA A 55 20.61 8.96 4.17
N PHE A 56 19.33 9.28 3.95
CA PHE A 56 18.88 10.52 3.31
C PHE A 56 19.35 11.76 4.11
N ASP A 57 19.25 11.75 5.44
CA ASP A 57 19.70 12.87 6.28
C ASP A 57 21.21 13.12 6.17
N ARG A 58 22.00 12.04 6.11
CA ARG A 58 23.46 12.11 5.99
C ARG A 58 23.94 12.48 4.61
N PHE A 59 23.08 12.34 3.59
CA PHE A 59 23.47 12.66 2.22
C PHE A 59 23.72 14.17 2.08
N THR A 60 24.92 14.53 1.64
CA THR A 60 25.32 15.92 1.41
C THR A 60 25.21 16.24 -0.08
N PHE A 61 24.39 17.23 -0.41
CA PHE A 61 24.27 17.72 -1.78
C PHE A 61 25.43 18.66 -2.11
N GLN A 62 25.89 18.63 -3.37
CA GLN A 62 26.94 19.55 -3.86
C GLN A 62 26.51 21.01 -3.83
N LYS A 63 25.20 21.29 -3.83
CA LYS A 63 24.61 22.63 -3.77
C LYS A 63 23.62 22.68 -2.61
N PRO A 64 23.40 23.84 -1.98
CA PRO A 64 22.39 24.00 -0.95
C PRO A 64 21.05 23.46 -1.41
N THR A 65 20.43 22.60 -0.60
CA THR A 65 19.18 21.89 -0.92
C THR A 65 18.34 21.77 0.34
N ASP A 66 17.10 22.22 0.26
CA ASP A 66 16.12 22.04 1.33
C ASP A 66 15.68 20.58 1.39
N LYS A 67 15.57 20.05 2.60
CA LYS A 67 15.11 18.66 2.83
C LYS A 67 13.75 18.65 3.51
N LEU A 68 12.83 17.91 2.93
CA LEU A 68 11.49 17.67 3.48
C LEU A 68 11.28 16.17 3.71
N LYS A 69 10.47 15.82 4.71
CA LYS A 69 10.03 14.45 4.97
C LYS A 69 8.53 14.45 5.17
N LEU A 70 7.81 13.80 4.28
CA LEU A 70 6.36 13.87 4.15
C LEU A 70 5.74 12.48 4.02
N ALA A 71 4.47 12.37 4.41
CA ALA A 71 3.70 11.14 4.23
C ALA A 71 2.32 11.42 3.60
N SER A 72 1.75 10.42 2.94
CA SER A 72 0.47 10.55 2.23
C SER A 72 -0.58 9.57 2.75
N GLY A 73 -0.62 9.32 4.07
CA GLY A 73 -1.63 8.52 4.76
C GLY A 73 -1.41 7.01 4.68
N ASP A 74 -2.30 6.28 5.35
CA ASP A 74 -2.28 4.81 5.53
C ASP A 74 -0.93 4.28 6.07
N ILE A 75 -0.37 5.00 7.03
CA ILE A 75 0.80 4.53 7.77
C ILE A 75 0.35 3.55 8.86
N MET A 76 -0.82 3.77 9.46
CA MET A 76 -1.50 2.88 10.40
C MET A 76 -2.20 1.70 9.70
N LEU A 77 -2.80 0.80 10.48
CA LEU A 77 -3.58 -0.34 9.98
C LEU A 77 -4.99 -0.44 10.61
N GLY A 78 -5.52 0.60 11.21
CA GLY A 78 -6.88 0.61 11.74
C GLY A 78 -7.00 0.06 13.16
N GLU A 79 -7.69 -1.07 13.37
CA GLU A 79 -8.12 -1.55 14.70
C GLU A 79 -7.00 -1.94 15.68
N ASP A 80 -5.80 -2.23 15.20
CA ASP A 80 -4.69 -2.67 16.06
C ASP A 80 -3.94 -1.46 16.65
N ILE A 81 -4.29 -1.09 17.87
CA ILE A 81 -3.69 0.04 18.59
C ILE A 81 -2.17 -0.12 18.78
N GLY A 82 -1.68 -1.34 19.00
CA GLY A 82 -0.25 -1.61 19.11
C GLY A 82 0.49 -1.30 17.81
N VAL A 83 -0.08 -1.73 16.68
CA VAL A 83 0.44 -1.44 15.34
C VAL A 83 0.37 0.06 15.04
N ASN A 84 -0.72 0.73 15.39
CA ASN A 84 -0.87 2.17 15.19
C ASN A 84 0.17 2.98 15.98
N ARG A 85 0.43 2.60 17.23
CA ARG A 85 1.48 3.24 18.05
C ARG A 85 2.89 3.01 17.50
N VAL A 86 3.17 1.84 16.92
CA VAL A 86 4.41 1.60 16.16
C VAL A 86 4.50 2.53 14.96
N ALA A 87 3.41 2.69 14.20
CA ALA A 87 3.34 3.61 13.05
C ALA A 87 3.61 5.07 13.46
N MET A 88 3.05 5.53 14.56
CA MET A 88 3.35 6.87 15.10
C MET A 88 4.83 7.04 15.50
N GLN A 89 5.41 6.04 16.17
CA GLN A 89 6.83 6.08 16.48
C GLN A 89 7.71 6.05 15.23
N PHE A 90 7.30 5.31 14.20
CA PHE A 90 7.96 5.33 12.89
C PHE A 90 7.98 6.73 12.27
N LEU A 91 6.84 7.41 12.19
CA LEU A 91 6.77 8.79 11.68
C LEU A 91 7.69 9.73 12.47
N LYS A 92 7.75 9.57 13.79
CA LYS A 92 8.66 10.32 14.65
C LYS A 92 10.13 10.01 14.36
N PHE A 93 10.50 8.74 14.19
CA PHE A 93 11.87 8.32 13.88
C PHE A 93 12.37 8.87 12.54
N ILE A 94 11.54 8.83 11.51
CA ILE A 94 11.92 9.37 10.20
C ILE A 94 11.81 10.89 10.15
N GLY A 95 11.12 11.54 11.10
CA GLY A 95 10.96 12.99 11.17
C GLY A 95 9.97 13.53 10.14
N VAL A 96 8.87 12.83 9.89
CA VAL A 96 7.77 13.34 9.06
C VAL A 96 7.13 14.52 9.75
N THR A 97 6.98 15.64 9.02
CA THR A 97 6.43 16.88 9.54
C THR A 97 4.95 17.07 9.24
N ALA A 98 4.47 16.48 8.13
CA ALA A 98 3.06 16.49 7.75
C ALA A 98 2.66 15.21 7.02
N THR A 99 1.41 14.79 7.17
CA THR A 99 0.83 13.65 6.49
C THR A 99 -0.63 13.91 6.11
N ALA A 100 -1.08 13.34 4.99
CA ALA A 100 -2.51 13.22 4.73
C ALA A 100 -3.14 12.23 5.72
N VAL A 101 -4.45 12.30 5.93
CA VAL A 101 -5.23 11.29 6.62
C VAL A 101 -5.68 10.25 5.60
N GLY A 102 -5.31 8.99 5.80
CA GLY A 102 -5.77 7.88 4.97
C GLY A 102 -7.02 7.20 5.56
N ASN A 103 -7.49 6.14 4.91
CA ASN A 103 -8.65 5.41 5.43
C ASN A 103 -8.28 4.55 6.64
N HIS A 104 -7.09 4.01 6.73
CA HIS A 104 -6.67 3.21 7.88
C HIS A 104 -6.37 4.04 9.13
N GLU A 105 -6.04 5.32 9.02
CA GLU A 105 -6.05 6.24 10.16
C GLU A 105 -7.44 6.42 10.76
N CYS A 106 -8.50 6.19 9.97
CA CYS A 106 -9.89 6.35 10.38
C CYS A 106 -10.60 5.03 10.72
N ASP A 107 -10.00 3.88 10.46
CA ASP A 107 -10.62 2.56 10.63
C ASP A 107 -10.47 2.03 12.06
N MET A 108 -10.93 2.82 13.03
CA MET A 108 -10.88 2.55 14.46
C MET A 108 -12.25 2.76 15.11
N LYS A 109 -12.46 2.18 16.29
CA LYS A 109 -13.62 2.52 17.13
C LYS A 109 -13.54 3.98 17.56
N SER A 110 -14.70 4.60 17.79
CA SER A 110 -14.80 6.03 18.11
C SER A 110 -13.97 6.49 19.30
N GLU A 111 -13.95 5.68 20.36
CA GLU A 111 -13.21 5.98 21.59
C GLU A 111 -11.69 5.93 21.38
N ASP A 112 -11.20 5.05 20.50
CA ASP A 112 -9.77 4.92 20.20
C ASP A 112 -9.32 5.97 19.18
N PHE A 113 -10.17 6.29 18.19
CA PHE A 113 -9.86 7.16 17.07
C PHE A 113 -9.28 8.53 17.48
N PHE A 114 -10.00 9.25 18.35
CA PHE A 114 -9.53 10.58 18.78
C PHE A 114 -8.31 10.52 19.70
N SER A 115 -8.19 9.46 20.50
CA SER A 115 -7.02 9.25 21.34
C SER A 115 -5.75 9.06 20.49
N GLU A 116 -5.83 8.20 19.48
CA GLU A 116 -4.69 7.90 18.61
C GLU A 116 -4.34 9.09 17.68
N ILE A 117 -5.34 9.76 17.09
CA ILE A 117 -5.11 10.97 16.27
C ILE A 117 -4.43 12.09 17.07
N THR A 118 -4.80 12.27 18.34
CA THR A 118 -4.18 13.28 19.20
C THR A 118 -2.68 13.02 19.42
N GLY A 119 -2.26 11.75 19.39
CA GLY A 119 -0.86 11.33 19.55
C GLY A 119 0.03 11.45 18.30
N MET A 120 -0.54 11.87 17.15
CA MET A 120 0.22 11.94 15.89
C MET A 120 1.40 12.92 15.96
N PRO A 121 2.62 12.48 15.63
CA PRO A 121 3.81 13.32 15.70
C PRO A 121 3.95 14.30 14.52
N ALA A 122 3.10 14.18 13.50
CA ALA A 122 3.08 14.97 12.30
C ALA A 122 1.76 15.76 12.18
N THR A 123 1.78 16.91 11.49
CA THR A 123 0.56 17.66 11.19
C THR A 123 -0.33 16.83 10.26
N LEU A 124 -1.55 16.53 10.72
CA LEU A 124 -2.56 15.84 9.92
C LEU A 124 -3.26 16.84 8.99
N LEU A 125 -3.32 16.53 7.70
CA LEU A 125 -3.89 17.40 6.68
C LEU A 125 -5.05 16.73 5.93
N ALA A 126 -6.20 17.49 5.84
CA ALA A 126 -7.34 17.12 5.00
C ALA A 126 -8.20 18.36 4.69
N CYS A 127 -8.16 18.88 3.49
CA CYS A 127 -8.94 20.05 3.08
C CYS A 127 -10.36 19.70 2.62
N ASN A 128 -10.61 18.44 2.23
CA ASN A 128 -11.83 17.99 1.58
C ASN A 128 -12.83 17.30 2.51
N ILE A 129 -12.88 17.72 3.78
CA ILE A 129 -13.94 17.35 4.73
C ILE A 129 -15.06 18.40 4.60
N LYS A 130 -16.31 17.94 4.39
CA LYS A 130 -17.49 18.82 4.35
C LYS A 130 -17.82 19.32 5.76
N ASN A 131 -18.22 20.58 5.86
CA ASN A 131 -18.63 21.22 7.12
C ASN A 131 -17.66 20.93 8.28
N PRO A 132 -16.35 21.19 8.12
CA PRO A 132 -15.34 20.79 9.10
C PRO A 132 -15.55 21.40 10.48
N GLN A 133 -16.23 22.56 10.59
CA GLN A 133 -16.57 23.23 11.86
C GLN A 133 -17.51 22.38 12.73
N ASP A 134 -18.32 21.51 12.12
CA ASP A 134 -19.28 20.65 12.83
C ASP A 134 -18.65 19.31 13.23
N SER A 135 -17.44 19.03 12.76
CA SER A 135 -16.70 17.78 13.02
C SER A 135 -15.71 17.94 14.17
N LYS A 136 -15.68 16.99 15.08
CA LYS A 136 -14.63 16.90 16.11
C LYS A 136 -13.23 16.77 15.50
N LEU A 137 -13.12 16.22 14.28
CA LEU A 137 -11.87 16.04 13.57
C LEU A 137 -11.17 17.37 13.25
N SER A 138 -11.94 18.44 13.04
CA SER A 138 -11.41 19.80 12.75
C SER A 138 -10.46 20.34 13.82
N LYS A 139 -10.50 19.80 15.05
CA LYS A 139 -9.57 20.17 16.12
C LYS A 139 -8.17 19.55 15.95
N TYR A 140 -8.05 18.48 15.18
CA TYR A 140 -6.83 17.68 15.05
C TYR A 140 -6.26 17.69 13.62
N VAL A 141 -7.09 18.05 12.63
CA VAL A 141 -6.73 18.04 11.22
C VAL A 141 -6.85 19.44 10.65
N GLN A 142 -5.80 19.88 9.96
CA GLN A 142 -5.76 21.16 9.26
C GLN A 142 -6.02 20.95 7.77
N LYS A 143 -6.52 21.98 7.07
CA LYS A 143 -6.67 21.94 5.61
C LYS A 143 -5.32 22.02 4.91
N SER A 144 -4.47 22.91 5.42
CA SER A 144 -3.13 23.18 4.91
C SER A 144 -2.24 23.73 6.02
N CYS A 145 -0.92 23.63 5.84
CA CYS A 145 0.07 24.31 6.69
C CYS A 145 1.22 24.85 5.84
N VAL A 146 2.00 25.76 6.42
CA VAL A 146 3.23 26.28 5.82
C VAL A 146 4.42 25.75 6.61
N GLN A 147 5.38 25.19 5.90
CA GLN A 147 6.69 24.79 6.46
C GLN A 147 7.77 25.70 5.88
N GLU A 148 8.57 26.31 6.73
CA GLU A 148 9.67 27.16 6.31
C GLU A 148 11.01 26.46 6.55
N ILE A 149 11.85 26.37 5.50
CA ILE A 149 13.17 25.76 5.53
C ILE A 149 14.14 26.73 4.85
N ASN A 150 15.18 27.14 5.58
CA ASN A 150 16.23 28.06 5.05
C ASN A 150 15.65 29.34 4.41
N GLY A 151 14.52 29.84 4.94
CA GLY A 151 13.82 31.01 4.40
C GLY A 151 12.92 30.73 3.19
N THR A 152 12.83 29.47 2.74
CA THR A 152 11.88 29.05 1.69
C THR A 152 10.59 28.53 2.33
N LYS A 153 9.44 29.03 1.88
CA LYS A 153 8.12 28.59 2.34
C LYS A 153 7.55 27.50 1.40
N TYR A 154 7.13 26.40 1.99
CA TYR A 154 6.43 25.30 1.34
C TYR A 154 4.99 25.23 1.87
N GLY A 155 4.01 25.31 0.98
CA GLY A 155 2.60 25.08 1.31
C GLY A 155 2.28 23.60 1.19
N LEU A 156 1.79 23.01 2.26
CA LEU A 156 1.38 21.60 2.33
C LEU A 156 -0.14 21.55 2.47
N ILE A 157 -0.81 20.86 1.56
CA ILE A 157 -2.27 20.65 1.56
C ILE A 157 -2.51 19.16 1.70
N GLY A 158 -3.59 18.72 2.37
CA GLY A 158 -3.96 17.31 2.44
C GLY A 158 -5.31 16.99 1.83
N THR A 159 -5.49 15.75 1.34
CA THR A 159 -6.82 15.22 0.98
C THR A 159 -7.02 13.80 1.50
N ILE A 160 -8.25 13.50 1.96
CA ILE A 160 -8.74 12.17 2.32
C ILE A 160 -9.44 11.52 1.12
N PRO A 161 -9.61 10.17 1.11
CA PRO A 161 -10.34 9.51 0.03
C PRO A 161 -11.83 9.89 0.04
N SER A 162 -12.40 10.13 -1.13
CA SER A 162 -13.83 10.46 -1.27
C SER A 162 -14.76 9.29 -0.93
N ASP A 163 -14.26 8.07 -1.02
CA ASP A 163 -14.96 6.82 -0.69
C ASP A 163 -14.64 6.32 0.73
N LEU A 164 -14.04 7.15 1.59
CA LEU A 164 -13.61 6.84 2.96
C LEU A 164 -14.65 6.02 3.74
N ILE A 165 -15.90 6.48 3.75
CA ILE A 165 -16.97 5.87 4.56
C ILE A 165 -17.26 4.43 4.15
N SER A 166 -17.16 4.11 2.85
CA SER A 166 -17.38 2.76 2.32
C SER A 166 -16.15 1.85 2.39
N ARG A 167 -14.99 2.41 2.69
CA ARG A 167 -13.72 1.67 2.73
C ARG A 167 -13.36 1.15 4.11
N ILE A 168 -14.00 1.65 5.15
CA ILE A 168 -13.66 1.33 6.52
C ILE A 168 -14.84 0.64 7.23
N LYS A 169 -14.50 -0.25 8.15
CA LYS A 169 -15.46 -1.01 8.95
C LYS A 169 -16.34 -0.10 9.84
N TYR A 170 -15.77 0.98 10.33
CA TYR A 170 -16.43 1.93 11.24
C TYR A 170 -16.95 3.19 10.54
N GLY A 171 -17.24 3.13 9.24
CA GLY A 171 -17.73 4.28 8.46
C GLY A 171 -18.93 4.99 9.06
N LYS A 172 -19.87 4.25 9.68
CA LYS A 172 -21.01 4.85 10.39
C LYS A 172 -20.56 5.71 11.58
N VAL A 173 -19.53 5.33 12.30
CA VAL A 173 -18.96 6.09 13.42
C VAL A 173 -18.46 7.45 12.95
N LEU A 174 -17.81 7.50 11.78
CA LEU A 174 -17.36 8.77 11.21
C LEU A 174 -18.53 9.65 10.77
N GLN A 175 -19.58 9.07 10.19
CA GLN A 175 -20.81 9.79 9.84
C GLN A 175 -21.50 10.39 11.08
N ASP A 176 -21.61 9.62 12.16
CA ASP A 176 -22.19 10.06 13.43
C ASP A 176 -21.39 11.22 14.07
N GLN A 177 -20.15 11.41 13.64
CA GLN A 177 -19.26 12.51 14.07
C GLN A 177 -19.16 13.63 13.04
N ASN A 178 -20.05 13.64 12.04
CA ASN A 178 -20.07 14.62 10.93
C ASN A 178 -18.77 14.65 10.11
N ILE A 179 -18.07 13.52 10.00
CA ILE A 179 -16.91 13.40 9.13
C ILE A 179 -17.39 12.90 7.76
N GLN A 180 -17.55 13.82 6.83
CA GLN A 180 -18.02 13.53 5.47
C GLN A 180 -16.97 13.98 4.45
N PRO A 181 -16.36 13.05 3.69
CA PRO A 181 -15.48 13.43 2.60
C PRO A 181 -16.27 14.08 1.45
N ALA A 182 -15.64 15.05 0.80
CA ALA A 182 -16.17 15.65 -0.41
C ALA A 182 -16.01 14.70 -1.61
N ASN A 183 -16.87 14.82 -2.61
CA ASN A 183 -16.67 14.17 -3.89
C ASN A 183 -15.48 14.81 -4.65
N ILE A 184 -15.11 14.27 -5.81
CA ILE A 184 -13.91 14.72 -6.53
C ILE A 184 -14.03 16.17 -7.03
N ASP A 185 -15.20 16.60 -7.50
CA ASP A 185 -15.38 17.95 -8.03
C ASP A 185 -15.34 18.98 -6.90
N GLU A 186 -15.94 18.69 -5.77
CA GLU A 186 -15.84 19.48 -4.55
C GLU A 186 -14.40 19.50 -4.01
N THR A 187 -13.70 18.35 -4.06
CA THR A 187 -12.30 18.24 -3.62
C THR A 187 -11.39 19.14 -4.46
N ILE A 188 -11.55 19.15 -5.79
CA ILE A 188 -10.80 20.04 -6.69
C ILE A 188 -10.99 21.51 -6.28
N LYS A 189 -12.21 21.89 -5.96
CA LYS A 189 -12.51 23.25 -5.49
C LYS A 189 -11.83 23.55 -4.15
N TYR A 190 -11.95 22.69 -3.17
CA TYR A 190 -11.33 22.88 -1.86
C TYR A 190 -9.80 22.94 -1.93
N VAL A 191 -9.20 22.13 -2.79
CA VAL A 191 -7.76 22.17 -3.04
C VAL A 191 -7.36 23.51 -3.67
N GLN A 192 -8.12 24.00 -4.68
CA GLN A 192 -7.83 25.29 -5.29
C GLN A 192 -7.99 26.45 -4.29
N ASP A 193 -9.03 26.44 -3.46
CA ASP A 193 -9.25 27.45 -2.42
C ASP A 193 -8.04 27.52 -1.45
N GLU A 194 -7.48 26.37 -1.05
CA GLU A 194 -6.28 26.34 -0.19
C GLU A 194 -5.00 26.78 -0.94
N VAL A 195 -4.86 26.43 -2.22
CA VAL A 195 -3.77 26.95 -3.07
C VAL A 195 -3.81 28.46 -3.14
N ASP A 196 -4.98 29.05 -3.43
CA ASP A 196 -5.15 30.51 -3.56
C ASP A 196 -4.86 31.22 -2.23
N LYS A 197 -5.31 30.64 -1.12
CA LYS A 197 -5.00 31.11 0.23
C LYS A 197 -3.49 31.11 0.50
N LEU A 198 -2.78 30.01 0.22
CA LEU A 198 -1.34 29.89 0.41
C LEU A 198 -0.56 30.88 -0.47
N LYS A 199 -0.96 31.02 -1.73
CA LYS A 199 -0.37 32.00 -2.66
C LYS A 199 -0.57 33.44 -2.17
N SER A 200 -1.73 33.77 -1.59
CA SER A 200 -1.98 35.10 -1.00
C SER A 200 -1.06 35.41 0.20
N GLN A 201 -0.51 34.36 0.85
CA GLN A 201 0.48 34.45 1.93
C GLN A 201 1.94 34.48 1.42
N GLY A 202 2.14 34.56 0.10
CA GLY A 202 3.46 34.58 -0.54
C GLY A 202 4.14 33.20 -0.61
N VAL A 203 3.38 32.11 -0.53
CA VAL A 203 3.87 30.74 -0.70
C VAL A 203 3.75 30.37 -2.19
N ASP A 204 4.87 30.05 -2.83
CA ASP A 204 4.96 29.74 -4.26
C ASP A 204 5.39 28.30 -4.57
N LYS A 205 5.60 27.48 -3.54
CA LYS A 205 5.90 26.04 -3.68
C LYS A 205 4.85 25.25 -2.92
N ILE A 206 3.99 24.54 -3.66
CA ILE A 206 2.81 23.89 -3.08
C ILE A 206 2.82 22.40 -3.36
N ILE A 207 2.77 21.61 -2.29
CA ILE A 207 2.78 20.16 -2.29
C ILE A 207 1.44 19.67 -1.74
N LEU A 208 0.73 18.86 -2.53
CA LEU A 208 -0.47 18.16 -2.09
C LEU A 208 -0.08 16.77 -1.56
N LEU A 209 -0.39 16.49 -0.30
CA LEU A 209 -0.34 15.16 0.29
C LEU A 209 -1.71 14.51 0.06
N SER A 210 -1.80 13.60 -0.87
CA SER A 210 -3.09 13.07 -1.32
C SER A 210 -3.28 11.61 -0.92
N HIS A 211 -4.38 11.34 -0.22
CA HIS A 211 -4.83 9.95 -0.06
C HIS A 211 -6.09 9.66 -0.91
N SER A 212 -6.28 10.40 -2.01
CA SER A 212 -7.45 10.27 -2.89
C SER A 212 -7.31 9.17 -3.94
N GLY A 213 -6.09 8.70 -4.17
CA GLY A 213 -5.76 7.71 -5.20
C GLY A 213 -5.39 8.33 -6.55
N TYR A 214 -4.50 7.66 -7.27
CA TYR A 214 -3.83 8.14 -8.49
C TYR A 214 -4.79 8.67 -9.56
N GLY A 215 -5.92 8.00 -9.79
CA GLY A 215 -6.91 8.46 -10.77
C GLY A 215 -7.54 9.81 -10.40
N TYR A 216 -7.71 10.09 -9.12
CA TYR A 216 -8.20 11.39 -8.64
C TYR A 216 -7.07 12.43 -8.60
N ASP A 217 -5.84 12.03 -8.29
CA ASP A 217 -4.67 12.91 -8.32
C ASP A 217 -4.47 13.50 -9.72
N ILE A 218 -4.66 12.70 -10.79
CA ILE A 218 -4.62 13.18 -12.18
C ILE A 218 -5.71 14.22 -12.44
N LYS A 219 -6.94 14.00 -11.93
CA LYS A 219 -8.04 14.96 -12.10
C LYS A 219 -7.74 16.27 -11.36
N ILE A 220 -7.20 16.19 -10.14
CA ILE A 220 -6.81 17.37 -9.36
C ILE A 220 -5.71 18.13 -10.11
N ALA A 221 -4.63 17.47 -10.53
CA ALA A 221 -3.52 18.09 -11.25
C ALA A 221 -3.98 18.87 -12.50
N LYS A 222 -4.88 18.27 -13.30
CA LYS A 222 -5.37 18.86 -14.55
C LYS A 222 -6.41 19.96 -14.36
N ASN A 223 -7.06 20.04 -13.19
CA ASN A 223 -8.18 20.96 -12.94
C ASN A 223 -7.88 22.03 -11.89
N THR A 224 -6.66 22.11 -11.39
CA THR A 224 -6.20 23.16 -10.48
C THR A 224 -5.03 23.94 -11.08
N ASN A 225 -4.65 25.04 -10.45
CA ASN A 225 -3.47 25.83 -10.78
C ASN A 225 -2.58 25.98 -9.54
N GLY A 226 -1.26 25.95 -9.73
CA GLY A 226 -0.29 26.31 -8.71
C GLY A 226 0.05 25.22 -7.72
N ILE A 227 -0.33 23.97 -7.98
CA ILE A 227 0.24 22.79 -7.33
C ILE A 227 1.48 22.39 -8.12
N ASP A 228 2.58 22.13 -7.43
CA ASP A 228 3.84 21.67 -8.02
C ASP A 228 3.96 20.15 -7.97
N VAL A 229 3.60 19.56 -6.83
CA VAL A 229 3.77 18.13 -6.56
C VAL A 229 2.52 17.57 -5.88
N ILE A 230 2.13 16.38 -6.28
CA ILE A 230 1.18 15.53 -5.57
C ILE A 230 1.91 14.28 -5.10
N LEU A 231 2.08 14.15 -3.79
CA LEU A 231 2.53 12.91 -3.15
C LEU A 231 1.28 12.08 -2.86
N GLY A 232 1.07 11.03 -3.65
CA GLY A 232 -0.15 10.23 -3.61
C GLY A 232 -0.09 9.02 -2.68
N GLY A 233 -1.27 8.44 -2.39
CA GLY A 233 -1.50 7.20 -1.64
C GLY A 233 -2.76 6.47 -2.11
N HIS A 234 -3.28 5.53 -1.31
CA HIS A 234 -4.55 4.81 -1.46
C HIS A 234 -4.62 3.79 -2.61
N SER A 235 -4.21 4.14 -3.80
CA SER A 235 -4.27 3.26 -4.98
C SER A 235 -3.07 2.33 -5.14
N HIS A 236 -2.05 2.49 -4.29
CA HIS A 236 -0.85 1.65 -4.21
C HIS A 236 0.01 1.64 -5.49
N ASN A 237 -0.06 2.70 -6.31
CA ASN A 237 0.76 2.77 -7.51
C ASN A 237 2.24 2.92 -7.18
N LEU A 238 3.10 2.30 -7.98
CA LEU A 238 4.55 2.47 -7.91
C LEU A 238 5.00 3.36 -9.08
N LEU A 239 5.20 4.66 -8.81
CA LEU A 239 5.47 5.66 -9.84
C LEU A 239 6.94 6.08 -9.77
N ASN A 240 7.82 5.32 -10.41
CA ASN A 240 9.26 5.59 -10.46
C ASN A 240 9.64 6.44 -11.67
N GLY A 241 10.64 7.30 -11.51
CA GLY A 241 11.10 8.20 -12.57
C GLY A 241 10.13 9.38 -12.81
N ILE A 242 10.31 10.09 -13.93
CA ILE A 242 9.42 11.15 -14.41
C ILE A 242 9.09 10.89 -15.87
N GLN A 243 7.81 10.67 -16.15
CA GLN A 243 7.32 10.33 -17.49
C GLN A 243 6.03 11.08 -17.79
N LYS A 244 5.99 11.75 -18.95
CA LYS A 244 4.80 12.48 -19.42
C LYS A 244 3.60 11.54 -19.50
N ASP A 245 2.43 12.04 -19.10
CA ASP A 245 1.13 11.35 -19.09
C ASP A 245 1.05 10.12 -18.17
N ILE A 246 2.13 9.83 -17.41
CA ILE A 246 2.14 8.83 -16.33
C ILE A 246 2.26 9.54 -14.98
N ASN A 247 3.31 10.33 -14.76
CA ASN A 247 3.52 11.04 -13.49
C ASN A 247 4.01 12.48 -13.67
N LEU A 248 4.04 12.97 -14.91
CA LEU A 248 4.17 14.39 -15.25
C LEU A 248 2.92 14.83 -16.00
N PHE A 249 2.17 15.73 -15.40
CA PHE A 249 0.98 16.37 -15.96
C PHE A 249 1.17 17.88 -16.01
N TYR A 250 0.18 18.58 -16.53
CA TYR A 250 0.18 20.04 -16.58
C TYR A 250 -1.13 20.57 -16.00
N SER A 251 -1.02 21.64 -15.21
CA SER A 251 -2.13 22.37 -14.64
C SER A 251 -2.96 23.08 -15.72
N LYS A 252 -4.08 23.70 -15.35
CA LYS A 252 -4.86 24.55 -16.28
C LYS A 252 -4.04 25.71 -16.86
N SER A 253 -3.07 26.24 -16.10
CA SER A 253 -2.15 27.31 -16.55
C SER A 253 -0.96 26.79 -17.36
N GLY A 254 -0.82 25.48 -17.54
CA GLY A 254 0.26 24.86 -18.29
C GLY A 254 1.56 24.66 -17.49
N GLU A 255 1.53 24.86 -16.17
CA GLU A 255 2.68 24.59 -15.29
C GLU A 255 2.81 23.08 -15.02
N PRO A 256 4.04 22.54 -14.91
CA PRO A 256 4.25 21.12 -14.65
C PRO A 256 3.78 20.72 -13.24
N VAL A 257 3.05 19.61 -13.14
CA VAL A 257 2.63 18.99 -11.88
C VAL A 257 3.17 17.56 -11.85
N ILE A 258 3.93 17.23 -10.83
CA ILE A 258 4.49 15.89 -10.64
C ILE A 258 3.61 15.11 -9.69
N ILE A 259 3.15 13.93 -10.11
CA ILE A 259 2.43 12.99 -9.25
C ILE A 259 3.37 11.82 -8.95
N THR A 260 3.54 11.45 -7.69
CA THR A 260 4.34 10.28 -7.33
C THR A 260 3.72 9.50 -6.18
N GLN A 261 4.00 8.20 -6.14
CA GLN A 261 3.51 7.27 -5.12
C GLN A 261 4.50 6.10 -4.99
N ALA A 262 4.74 5.61 -3.78
CA ALA A 262 5.79 4.63 -3.48
C ALA A 262 5.26 3.19 -3.28
N GLY A 263 4.12 2.85 -3.87
CA GLY A 263 3.53 1.51 -3.73
C GLY A 263 2.82 1.33 -2.38
N ARG A 264 2.95 0.15 -1.76
CA ARG A 264 2.23 -0.22 -0.53
C ARG A 264 3.07 -1.08 0.42
N ASP A 265 2.51 -1.30 1.62
CA ASP A 265 3.03 -2.21 2.66
C ASP A 265 4.45 -1.86 3.10
N GLY A 266 4.86 -0.59 2.91
CA GLY A 266 6.21 -0.11 3.24
C GLY A 266 7.33 -0.80 2.47
N LYS A 267 7.04 -1.49 1.37
CA LYS A 267 8.05 -2.14 0.52
C LYS A 267 9.01 -1.13 -0.10
N ASN A 268 8.55 0.10 -0.26
CA ASN A 268 9.29 1.17 -0.92
C ASN A 268 9.16 2.50 -0.17
N PHE A 269 10.05 3.43 -0.51
CA PHE A 269 9.99 4.85 -0.18
C PHE A 269 10.44 5.65 -1.38
N GLY A 270 10.12 6.94 -1.43
CA GLY A 270 10.54 7.79 -2.55
C GLY A 270 11.49 8.90 -2.14
N ILE A 271 12.34 9.31 -3.07
CA ILE A 271 13.16 10.51 -3.00
C ILE A 271 12.92 11.33 -4.26
N LEU A 272 12.26 12.49 -4.10
CA LEU A 272 11.95 13.41 -5.17
C LEU A 272 12.86 14.64 -5.05
N ASN A 273 13.71 14.87 -6.07
CA ASN A 273 14.60 16.03 -6.16
C ASN A 273 14.03 17.02 -7.17
N LEU A 274 13.93 18.29 -6.80
CA LEU A 274 13.33 19.37 -7.57
C LEU A 274 14.28 20.56 -7.66
N GLU A 275 14.26 21.26 -8.80
CA GLU A 275 14.78 22.62 -8.92
C GLU A 275 13.63 23.54 -9.33
N PHE A 276 13.43 24.62 -8.55
CA PHE A 276 12.47 25.67 -8.85
C PHE A 276 13.19 26.90 -9.38
N ASP A 277 12.56 27.62 -10.30
CA ASP A 277 13.02 28.93 -10.71
C ASP A 277 12.67 30.03 -9.68
N LYS A 278 12.98 31.28 -10.00
CA LYS A 278 12.67 32.44 -9.15
C LYS A 278 11.17 32.69 -8.96
N ASN A 279 10.33 32.16 -9.82
CA ASN A 279 8.86 32.31 -9.77
C ASN A 279 8.19 31.14 -9.04
N GLY A 280 8.95 30.14 -8.59
CA GLY A 280 8.44 28.95 -7.94
C GLY A 280 8.00 27.84 -8.90
N VAL A 281 8.34 27.93 -10.20
CA VAL A 281 7.99 26.89 -11.20
C VAL A 281 9.08 25.82 -11.25
N ILE A 282 8.70 24.55 -11.30
CA ILE A 282 9.63 23.41 -11.44
C ILE A 282 10.33 23.48 -12.79
N THR A 283 11.66 23.52 -12.77
CA THR A 283 12.52 23.50 -13.97
C THR A 283 13.24 22.17 -14.17
N LYS A 284 13.44 21.41 -13.08
CA LYS A 284 13.98 20.05 -13.13
C LYS A 284 13.36 19.21 -12.05
N ALA A 285 13.17 17.93 -12.37
CA ALA A 285 12.70 16.93 -11.43
C ALA A 285 13.38 15.59 -11.66
N GLN A 286 13.63 14.88 -10.56
CA GLN A 286 14.09 13.50 -10.56
C GLN A 286 13.41 12.76 -9.42
N ASN A 287 12.68 11.69 -9.75
CA ASN A 287 12.02 10.84 -8.77
C ASN A 287 12.68 9.46 -8.76
N ASN A 288 13.07 8.98 -7.58
CA ASN A 288 13.67 7.67 -7.39
C ASN A 288 12.89 6.91 -6.31
N ILE A 289 12.42 5.74 -6.64
CA ILE A 289 11.83 4.82 -5.66
C ILE A 289 12.91 3.85 -5.20
N GLY A 290 13.18 3.87 -3.89
CA GLY A 290 14.04 2.91 -3.21
C GLY A 290 13.24 1.76 -2.61
N THR A 291 13.84 0.58 -2.51
CA THR A 291 13.21 -0.53 -1.78
C THR A 291 13.73 -0.61 -0.35
N THR A 292 12.84 -0.79 0.61
CA THR A 292 13.20 -0.91 2.03
C THR A 292 14.05 -2.14 2.30
N ARG A 293 13.91 -3.22 1.51
CA ARG A 293 14.72 -4.44 1.63
C ARG A 293 16.22 -4.23 1.42
N ASP A 294 16.64 -3.18 0.74
CA ASP A 294 18.05 -2.85 0.54
C ASP A 294 18.71 -2.29 1.81
N PHE A 295 17.94 -2.06 2.85
CA PHE A 295 18.39 -1.48 4.11
C PHE A 295 18.23 -2.49 5.27
N SER A 296 19.22 -2.49 6.18
CA SER A 296 19.12 -3.25 7.42
C SER A 296 18.02 -2.68 8.33
N ARG A 297 17.41 -3.55 9.14
CA ARG A 297 16.48 -3.15 10.20
C ARG A 297 17.20 -2.24 11.20
N ASN A 298 16.61 -1.09 11.53
CA ASN A 298 17.18 -0.16 12.50
C ASN A 298 17.05 -0.72 13.92
N ALA A 299 18.17 -0.94 14.60
CA ALA A 299 18.17 -1.59 15.90
C ALA A 299 17.44 -0.79 17.01
N ILE A 300 17.51 0.55 16.96
CA ILE A 300 16.85 1.42 17.94
C ILE A 300 15.33 1.41 17.71
N ALA A 301 14.90 1.57 16.45
CA ALA A 301 13.49 1.52 16.08
C ALA A 301 12.91 0.14 16.47
N ARG A 302 13.59 -0.94 16.10
CA ARG A 302 13.21 -2.31 16.49
C ARG A 302 13.01 -2.44 18.01
N TYR A 303 13.97 -2.02 18.80
CA TYR A 303 13.87 -2.08 20.26
C TYR A 303 12.65 -1.34 20.82
N ILE A 304 12.35 -0.14 20.29
CA ILE A 304 11.19 0.64 20.70
C ILE A 304 9.88 -0.02 20.25
N PHE A 305 9.83 -0.55 19.01
CA PHE A 305 8.65 -1.26 18.50
C PHE A 305 8.36 -2.52 19.29
N GLU A 306 9.40 -3.29 19.65
CA GLU A 306 9.28 -4.45 20.53
C GLU A 306 8.78 -4.08 21.94
N LYS A 307 9.10 -2.89 22.46
CA LYS A 307 8.56 -2.40 23.74
C LYS A 307 7.07 -2.08 23.68
N ILE A 308 6.58 -1.66 22.51
CA ILE A 308 5.16 -1.34 22.28
C ILE A 308 4.33 -2.62 22.07
N LYS A 309 4.79 -3.52 21.21
CA LYS A 309 4.05 -4.73 20.79
C LYS A 309 4.41 -6.00 21.57
N GLY A 310 5.50 -6.01 22.31
CA GLY A 310 6.11 -7.21 22.85
C GLY A 310 7.24 -7.74 21.96
N LYS A 311 8.16 -8.48 22.59
CA LYS A 311 9.28 -9.10 21.88
C LYS A 311 8.76 -10.31 21.09
N PRO A 312 9.00 -10.39 19.77
CA PRO A 312 8.58 -11.53 18.99
C PRO A 312 9.34 -12.81 19.41
N GLU A 313 8.66 -13.95 19.34
CA GLU A 313 9.22 -15.26 19.61
C GLU A 313 9.82 -15.85 18.33
N ILE A 314 11.03 -16.42 18.41
CA ILE A 314 11.62 -17.19 17.31
C ILE A 314 10.89 -18.52 17.21
N ILE A 315 10.32 -18.85 16.05
CA ILE A 315 9.49 -20.02 15.82
C ILE A 315 10.09 -21.03 14.85
N GLY A 316 11.19 -20.69 14.18
CA GLY A 316 11.84 -21.58 13.23
C GLY A 316 12.98 -20.92 12.48
N GLU A 317 13.41 -21.57 11.39
CA GLU A 317 14.47 -21.07 10.51
C GLU A 317 14.13 -21.37 9.05
N ILE A 318 14.36 -20.38 8.17
CA ILE A 318 14.20 -20.51 6.72
C ILE A 318 15.58 -20.72 6.10
N ARG A 319 15.77 -21.86 5.41
CA ARG A 319 16.99 -22.18 4.67
C ARG A 319 17.00 -21.54 3.30
N THR A 320 15.86 -21.65 2.60
CA THR A 320 15.68 -21.06 1.28
C THR A 320 14.41 -20.21 1.29
N ALA A 321 14.54 -18.91 1.03
CA ALA A 321 13.42 -17.98 0.89
C ALA A 321 13.12 -17.72 -0.59
N PRO A 322 11.85 -17.50 -0.96
CA PRO A 322 11.48 -17.17 -2.33
C PRO A 322 12.02 -15.78 -2.74
N PRO A 323 12.25 -15.55 -4.04
CA PRO A 323 12.59 -14.24 -4.55
C PRO A 323 11.46 -13.23 -4.30
N ALA A 324 11.79 -11.95 -4.35
CA ALA A 324 10.76 -10.91 -4.32
C ALA A 324 9.92 -10.95 -5.61
N LEU A 325 8.60 -10.92 -5.47
CA LEU A 325 7.67 -10.86 -6.60
C LEU A 325 7.63 -9.45 -7.17
N LYS A 326 7.50 -9.33 -8.47
CA LYS A 326 7.24 -8.05 -9.17
C LYS A 326 5.77 -7.66 -9.01
N ASN A 327 4.89 -8.65 -9.11
CA ASN A 327 3.45 -8.49 -8.92
C ASN A 327 2.91 -9.63 -8.05
N ASP A 328 2.66 -9.33 -6.78
CA ASP A 328 2.17 -10.29 -5.79
C ASP A 328 0.70 -10.70 -5.96
N LEU A 329 -0.02 -10.13 -6.93
CA LEU A 329 -1.39 -10.54 -7.27
C LEU A 329 -1.47 -11.55 -8.43
N THR A 330 -0.46 -11.59 -9.30
CA THR A 330 -0.54 -12.36 -10.56
C THR A 330 0.65 -13.29 -10.83
N GLU A 331 1.64 -13.31 -9.94
CA GLU A 331 2.80 -14.21 -10.07
C GLU A 331 2.69 -15.43 -9.14
N PRO A 332 3.26 -16.57 -9.52
CA PRO A 332 3.45 -17.69 -8.62
C PRO A 332 4.16 -17.28 -7.33
N ASN A 333 3.61 -17.66 -6.17
CA ASN A 333 4.12 -17.26 -4.86
C ASN A 333 4.39 -18.49 -3.98
N PRO A 334 5.64 -18.93 -3.83
CA PRO A 334 5.98 -20.08 -3.01
C PRO A 334 5.59 -19.96 -1.54
N LEU A 335 5.59 -18.74 -0.98
CA LEU A 335 5.13 -18.52 0.39
C LEU A 335 3.62 -18.78 0.52
N ALA A 336 2.84 -18.40 -0.50
CA ALA A 336 1.41 -18.69 -0.53
C ALA A 336 1.14 -20.20 -0.70
N TYR A 337 1.99 -20.89 -1.44
CA TYR A 337 1.94 -22.34 -1.53
C TYR A 337 2.16 -23.02 -0.17
N TYR A 338 3.19 -22.55 0.56
CA TYR A 338 3.48 -23.02 1.91
C TYR A 338 2.28 -22.74 2.86
N GLY A 339 1.63 -21.58 2.74
CA GLY A 339 0.43 -21.25 3.49
C GLY A 339 -0.77 -22.12 3.12
N ALA A 340 -0.98 -22.38 1.83
CA ALA A 340 -2.06 -23.29 1.36
C ALA A 340 -1.84 -24.73 1.85
N ASP A 341 -0.59 -25.20 1.84
CA ASP A 341 -0.24 -26.51 2.39
C ASP A 341 -0.50 -26.56 3.90
N ALA A 342 -0.17 -25.49 4.63
CA ALA A 342 -0.46 -25.38 6.06
C ALA A 342 -1.97 -25.46 6.36
N LEU A 343 -2.80 -24.78 5.56
CA LEU A 343 -4.25 -24.86 5.68
C LEU A 343 -4.76 -26.28 5.40
N ARG A 344 -4.31 -26.88 4.29
CA ARG A 344 -4.73 -28.24 3.89
C ARG A 344 -4.37 -29.27 4.96
N GLU A 345 -3.14 -29.21 5.46
CA GLU A 345 -2.64 -30.14 6.49
C GLU A 345 -3.40 -29.97 7.81
N LEU A 346 -3.58 -28.73 8.28
CA LEU A 346 -4.18 -28.46 9.59
C LEU A 346 -5.68 -28.74 9.63
N THR A 347 -6.37 -28.58 8.49
CA THR A 347 -7.81 -28.87 8.38
C THR A 347 -8.12 -30.29 7.91
N GLY A 348 -7.15 -31.02 7.37
CA GLY A 348 -7.35 -32.32 6.72
C GLY A 348 -8.21 -32.27 5.45
N ALA A 349 -8.38 -31.09 4.86
CA ALA A 349 -9.16 -30.89 3.64
C ALA A 349 -8.48 -31.56 2.41
N ASP A 350 -9.25 -31.82 1.35
CA ASP A 350 -8.73 -32.32 0.09
C ASP A 350 -7.99 -31.22 -0.68
N ILE A 351 -8.48 -29.97 -0.56
CA ILE A 351 -7.97 -28.77 -1.26
C ILE A 351 -7.85 -27.61 -0.25
N ALA A 352 -6.91 -26.71 -0.48
CA ALA A 352 -6.93 -25.39 0.16
C ALA A 352 -6.78 -24.29 -0.89
N LEU A 353 -7.51 -23.17 -0.67
CA LEU A 353 -7.54 -22.01 -1.55
C LEU A 353 -7.17 -20.74 -0.80
N ILE A 354 -6.24 -19.95 -1.34
CA ILE A 354 -5.82 -18.65 -0.83
C ILE A 354 -5.84 -17.63 -1.98
N GLY A 355 -6.63 -16.57 -1.87
CA GLY A 355 -6.57 -15.47 -2.84
C GLY A 355 -5.28 -14.66 -2.70
N ALA A 356 -4.69 -14.25 -3.81
CA ALA A 356 -3.41 -13.54 -3.82
C ALA A 356 -3.44 -12.25 -2.97
N ALA A 357 -4.57 -11.55 -2.92
CA ALA A 357 -4.73 -10.35 -2.11
C ALA A 357 -4.54 -10.58 -0.60
N ASN A 358 -4.66 -11.82 -0.11
CA ASN A 358 -4.44 -12.16 1.30
C ASN A 358 -2.95 -12.30 1.67
N MET A 359 -2.07 -12.46 0.67
CA MET A 359 -0.63 -12.62 0.87
C MET A 359 0.09 -11.28 0.70
N ARG A 360 0.47 -10.64 1.81
CA ARG A 360 1.03 -9.29 1.83
C ARG A 360 2.48 -9.23 2.27
N GLY A 361 2.91 -10.20 3.08
CA GLY A 361 4.25 -10.30 3.62
C GLY A 361 5.18 -11.15 2.78
N TYR A 362 6.41 -11.24 3.25
CA TYR A 362 7.46 -12.08 2.69
C TYR A 362 8.32 -12.65 3.82
N VAL A 363 9.10 -13.67 3.50
CA VAL A 363 10.09 -14.25 4.41
C VAL A 363 11.49 -14.08 3.84
N GLU A 364 12.48 -14.10 4.73
CA GLU A 364 13.90 -14.05 4.37
C GLU A 364 14.62 -15.27 4.94
N LYS A 365 15.78 -15.60 4.36
CA LYS A 365 16.66 -16.65 4.89
C LYS A 365 17.11 -16.30 6.31
N GLY A 366 17.11 -17.27 7.20
CA GLY A 366 17.53 -17.15 8.59
C GLY A 366 16.40 -17.42 9.58
N LYS A 367 16.57 -16.97 10.80
CA LYS A 367 15.56 -17.14 11.88
C LYS A 367 14.29 -16.37 11.56
N ILE A 368 13.15 -17.04 11.72
CA ILE A 368 11.83 -16.44 11.57
C ILE A 368 11.16 -16.33 12.93
N ASP A 369 10.52 -15.21 13.18
CA ASP A 369 9.82 -14.91 14.43
C ASP A 369 8.34 -14.55 14.18
N THR A 370 7.57 -14.44 15.25
CA THR A 370 6.12 -14.18 15.20
C THR A 370 5.78 -12.83 14.55
N SER A 371 6.66 -11.84 14.59
CA SER A 371 6.40 -10.55 13.92
C SER A 371 6.38 -10.66 12.40
N VAL A 372 7.17 -11.57 11.83
CA VAL A 372 7.16 -11.88 10.40
C VAL A 372 5.82 -12.52 10.01
N ILE A 373 5.33 -13.44 10.84
CA ILE A 373 4.05 -14.13 10.59
C ILE A 373 2.89 -13.14 10.55
N GLU A 374 2.84 -12.19 11.50
CA GLU A 374 1.80 -11.16 11.54
C GLU A 374 1.73 -10.32 10.25
N GLU A 375 2.84 -10.18 9.56
CA GLU A 375 2.92 -9.41 8.32
C GLU A 375 2.55 -10.21 7.05
N ILE A 376 2.55 -11.56 7.11
CA ILE A 376 2.23 -12.40 5.93
C ILE A 376 0.79 -12.17 5.48
N SER A 377 -0.18 -12.30 6.40
CA SER A 377 -1.58 -12.00 6.12
C SER A 377 -2.13 -11.06 7.22
N PRO A 378 -2.25 -9.76 6.95
CA PRO A 378 -2.73 -8.81 7.96
C PRO A 378 -4.24 -8.94 8.25
N PHE A 379 -4.94 -9.69 7.43
CA PHE A 379 -6.37 -9.92 7.57
C PHE A 379 -6.63 -11.03 8.60
N LYS A 380 -7.56 -10.78 9.52
CA LYS A 380 -7.95 -11.74 10.57
C LYS A 380 -9.11 -12.63 10.14
N ASN A 381 -9.24 -12.89 8.82
CA ASN A 381 -10.27 -13.74 8.24
C ASN A 381 -10.14 -15.17 8.78
N LYS A 382 -11.25 -15.72 9.27
CA LYS A 382 -11.26 -17.06 9.86
C LYS A 382 -11.32 -18.13 8.79
N ILE A 383 -10.77 -19.28 9.10
CA ILE A 383 -10.77 -20.42 8.17
C ILE A 383 -12.05 -21.23 8.36
N VAL A 384 -12.58 -21.68 7.24
CA VAL A 384 -13.74 -22.59 7.18
C VAL A 384 -13.40 -23.77 6.27
N LYS A 385 -14.02 -24.91 6.53
CA LYS A 385 -13.99 -26.07 5.64
C LYS A 385 -15.37 -26.24 5.01
N ILE A 386 -15.42 -26.26 3.68
CA ILE A 386 -16.65 -26.28 2.89
C ILE A 386 -16.51 -27.33 1.78
N ASN A 387 -17.62 -27.98 1.45
CA ASN A 387 -17.68 -28.91 0.33
C ASN A 387 -18.06 -28.16 -0.95
N TYR A 388 -17.12 -28.14 -1.92
CA TYR A 388 -17.36 -27.59 -3.26
C TYR A 388 -17.35 -28.69 -4.30
N THR A 389 -18.18 -28.54 -5.31
CA THR A 389 -18.16 -29.41 -6.50
C THR A 389 -16.92 -29.12 -7.35
N GLU A 390 -16.50 -30.09 -8.16
CA GLU A 390 -15.41 -29.90 -9.13
C GLU A 390 -15.68 -28.70 -10.05
N LYS A 391 -16.95 -28.49 -10.46
CA LYS A 391 -17.36 -27.35 -11.27
C LYS A 391 -17.12 -26.01 -10.55
N GLU A 392 -17.51 -25.87 -9.30
CA GLU A 392 -17.31 -24.63 -8.53
C GLU A 392 -15.81 -24.31 -8.36
N ILE A 393 -14.99 -25.33 -8.13
CA ILE A 393 -13.52 -25.17 -8.06
C ILE A 393 -12.97 -24.71 -9.41
N VAL A 394 -13.36 -25.34 -10.52
CA VAL A 394 -12.92 -24.97 -11.88
C VAL A 394 -13.33 -23.53 -12.18
N ASP A 395 -14.57 -23.15 -11.87
CA ASP A 395 -15.08 -21.80 -12.11
C ASP A 395 -14.30 -20.75 -11.29
N ALA A 396 -13.96 -21.05 -10.03
CA ALA A 396 -13.18 -20.17 -9.17
C ALA A 396 -11.74 -19.97 -9.71
N ILE A 397 -11.08 -21.03 -10.16
CA ILE A 397 -9.74 -20.95 -10.75
C ILE A 397 -9.77 -20.14 -12.05
N LYS A 398 -10.75 -20.39 -12.94
CA LYS A 398 -10.94 -19.62 -14.17
C LYS A 398 -11.21 -18.14 -13.90
N TYR A 399 -12.06 -17.85 -12.93
CA TYR A 399 -12.36 -16.46 -12.53
C TYR A 399 -11.10 -15.75 -12.03
N SER A 400 -10.35 -16.38 -11.13
CA SER A 400 -9.13 -15.81 -10.57
C SER A 400 -8.04 -15.56 -11.65
N ALA A 401 -7.90 -16.46 -12.61
CA ALA A 401 -6.91 -16.34 -13.69
C ALA A 401 -7.13 -15.08 -14.55
N LYS A 402 -8.38 -14.64 -14.74
CA LYS A 402 -8.70 -13.40 -15.47
C LYS A 402 -8.15 -12.13 -14.81
N SER A 403 -7.75 -12.19 -13.55
CA SER A 403 -7.12 -11.08 -12.83
C SER A 403 -5.85 -10.56 -13.50
N ILE A 404 -5.12 -11.40 -14.24
CA ILE A 404 -3.92 -11.02 -14.99
C ILE A 404 -4.20 -9.84 -15.95
N LYS A 405 -5.39 -9.80 -16.56
CA LYS A 405 -5.80 -8.75 -17.52
C LYS A 405 -6.71 -7.69 -16.90
N SER A 406 -7.09 -7.84 -15.65
CA SER A 406 -7.92 -6.83 -14.99
C SER A 406 -7.12 -5.54 -14.74
N ARG A 407 -7.81 -4.39 -14.72
CA ARG A 407 -7.18 -3.05 -14.59
C ARG A 407 -6.22 -2.92 -13.42
N ASN A 408 -6.50 -3.61 -12.30
CA ASN A 408 -5.70 -3.55 -11.08
C ASN A 408 -5.20 -4.93 -10.66
N ASN A 409 -5.21 -5.92 -11.56
CA ASN A 409 -4.90 -7.31 -11.28
C ASN A 409 -5.73 -7.93 -10.12
N LYS A 410 -6.93 -7.39 -9.86
CA LYS A 410 -7.82 -7.88 -8.79
C LYS A 410 -8.90 -8.80 -9.37
N PRO A 411 -9.33 -9.78 -8.54
CA PRO A 411 -8.94 -10.05 -7.16
C PRO A 411 -7.56 -10.68 -6.96
N GLY A 412 -6.85 -11.00 -8.01
CA GLY A 412 -5.59 -11.75 -8.02
C GLY A 412 -5.82 -13.24 -8.30
N ILE A 413 -4.74 -13.95 -8.63
CA ILE A 413 -4.83 -15.39 -8.87
C ILE A 413 -5.08 -16.15 -7.56
N MET A 414 -5.62 -17.38 -7.69
CA MET A 414 -5.89 -18.25 -6.56
C MET A 414 -4.70 -19.19 -6.33
N TYR A 415 -4.04 -19.07 -5.18
CA TYR A 415 -3.03 -20.02 -4.73
C TYR A 415 -3.69 -21.25 -4.15
N VAL A 416 -3.10 -22.42 -4.42
CA VAL A 416 -3.75 -23.70 -4.18
C VAL A 416 -2.86 -24.69 -3.44
N SER A 417 -3.48 -25.60 -2.68
CA SER A 417 -2.91 -26.88 -2.26
C SER A 417 -3.87 -28.01 -2.60
N GLY A 418 -3.35 -29.16 -3.01
CA GLY A 418 -4.15 -30.27 -3.54
C GLY A 418 -4.63 -30.06 -4.98
N LEU A 419 -4.18 -28.98 -5.63
CA LEU A 419 -4.42 -28.69 -7.04
C LEU A 419 -3.14 -28.26 -7.74
N LYS A 420 -3.10 -28.45 -9.06
CA LYS A 420 -2.09 -27.94 -9.97
C LYS A 420 -2.77 -27.42 -11.22
N TYR A 421 -2.42 -26.21 -11.69
CA TYR A 421 -3.02 -25.67 -12.90
C TYR A 421 -2.03 -24.86 -13.75
N THR A 422 -2.34 -24.80 -15.05
CA THR A 422 -1.63 -23.97 -16.03
C THR A 422 -2.60 -22.95 -16.59
N MET A 423 -2.14 -21.71 -16.75
CA MET A 423 -2.87 -20.65 -17.40
C MET A 423 -1.98 -19.85 -18.33
N THR A 424 -2.58 -19.13 -19.28
CA THR A 424 -1.87 -18.23 -20.17
C THR A 424 -1.71 -16.83 -19.56
N LYS A 425 -0.85 -16.01 -20.12
CA LYS A 425 -0.74 -14.56 -19.82
C LYS A 425 -2.03 -13.78 -20.15
N GLU A 426 -2.93 -14.39 -20.93
CA GLU A 426 -4.27 -13.83 -21.22
C GLU A 426 -5.31 -14.21 -20.14
N GLY A 427 -4.92 -15.02 -19.16
CA GLY A 427 -5.78 -15.47 -18.07
C GLY A 427 -6.72 -16.62 -18.46
N ASP A 428 -6.35 -17.42 -19.44
CA ASP A 428 -7.08 -18.63 -19.80
C ASP A 428 -6.43 -19.85 -19.13
N VAL A 429 -7.23 -20.57 -18.36
CA VAL A 429 -6.79 -21.83 -17.75
C VAL A 429 -6.75 -22.92 -18.82
N THR A 430 -5.60 -23.52 -19.02
CA THR A 430 -5.39 -24.55 -20.06
C THR A 430 -5.37 -25.96 -19.51
N SER A 431 -5.01 -26.14 -18.24
CA SER A 431 -5.08 -27.42 -17.54
C SER A 431 -5.33 -27.23 -16.05
N LEU A 432 -5.98 -28.21 -15.43
CA LEU A 432 -6.18 -28.30 -13.99
C LEU A 432 -6.17 -29.77 -13.58
N SER A 433 -5.49 -30.08 -12.49
CA SER A 433 -5.42 -31.42 -11.92
C SER A 433 -5.64 -31.38 -10.41
N TYR A 434 -6.30 -32.37 -9.88
CA TYR A 434 -6.38 -32.64 -8.43
C TYR A 434 -5.17 -33.52 -8.04
N ILE A 435 -4.51 -33.17 -6.94
CA ILE A 435 -3.43 -33.97 -6.34
C ILE A 435 -3.99 -34.67 -5.10
N ASP A 436 -4.16 -35.98 -5.19
CA ASP A 436 -4.71 -36.77 -4.09
C ASP A 436 -3.76 -36.86 -2.87
N LYS A 437 -4.22 -37.51 -1.80
CA LYS A 437 -3.45 -37.66 -0.56
C LYS A 437 -2.20 -38.56 -0.72
N GLN A 438 -2.12 -39.33 -1.81
CA GLN A 438 -0.96 -40.16 -2.18
C GLN A 438 -0.01 -39.41 -3.13
N GLY A 439 -0.30 -38.17 -3.51
CA GLY A 439 0.49 -37.37 -4.45
C GLY A 439 0.22 -37.70 -5.92
N LYS A 440 -0.80 -38.50 -6.23
CA LYS A 440 -1.16 -38.83 -7.60
C LYS A 440 -1.90 -37.67 -8.25
N GLU A 441 -1.44 -37.28 -9.43
CA GLU A 441 -2.08 -36.27 -10.26
C GLU A 441 -3.28 -36.85 -11.01
N CYS A 442 -4.46 -36.26 -10.80
CA CYS A 442 -5.73 -36.65 -11.40
C CYS A 442 -6.27 -35.50 -12.25
N PRO A 443 -6.16 -35.57 -13.60
CA PRO A 443 -6.62 -34.49 -14.48
C PRO A 443 -8.12 -34.21 -14.32
N ILE A 444 -8.49 -32.92 -14.41
CA ILE A 444 -9.88 -32.44 -14.39
C ILE A 444 -10.22 -31.92 -15.79
N ASP A 445 -11.36 -32.38 -16.34
CA ASP A 445 -11.88 -31.81 -17.59
C ASP A 445 -12.46 -30.41 -17.31
N ILE A 446 -11.66 -29.40 -17.58
CA ILE A 446 -12.03 -27.98 -17.33
C ILE A 446 -13.16 -27.50 -18.24
N ASN A 447 -13.49 -28.20 -19.33
CA ASN A 447 -14.58 -27.85 -20.24
C ASN A 447 -15.91 -28.51 -19.81
N ASN A 448 -15.84 -29.70 -19.19
CA ASN A 448 -16.99 -30.43 -18.67
C ASN A 448 -16.75 -30.87 -17.23
N PRO A 449 -16.54 -29.93 -16.28
CA PRO A 449 -16.30 -30.28 -14.88
C PRO A 449 -17.51 -30.92 -14.23
N ARG A 450 -17.27 -31.90 -13.37
CA ARG A 450 -18.33 -32.69 -12.75
C ARG A 450 -19.06 -31.90 -11.66
N THR A 451 -20.38 -32.01 -11.62
CA THR A 451 -21.23 -31.39 -10.60
C THR A 451 -21.53 -32.29 -9.40
N ASP A 452 -21.27 -33.58 -9.53
CA ASP A 452 -21.46 -34.62 -8.50
C ASP A 452 -20.16 -34.96 -7.74
N LYS A 453 -19.00 -34.59 -8.28
CA LYS A 453 -17.72 -34.78 -7.59
C LYS A 453 -17.47 -33.63 -6.62
N ILE A 454 -17.27 -33.96 -5.35
CA ILE A 454 -17.11 -33.01 -4.26
C ILE A 454 -15.69 -33.11 -3.69
N TYR A 455 -15.11 -31.95 -3.34
CA TYR A 455 -13.87 -31.81 -2.60
C TYR A 455 -14.10 -30.99 -1.32
N SER A 456 -13.66 -31.52 -0.19
CA SER A 456 -13.58 -30.74 1.04
C SER A 456 -12.49 -29.68 0.88
N THR A 457 -12.81 -28.41 1.10
CA THR A 457 -11.93 -27.28 0.77
C THR A 457 -11.75 -26.38 1.99
N ALA A 458 -10.49 -26.13 2.36
CA ALA A 458 -10.12 -25.11 3.33
C ALA A 458 -10.01 -23.74 2.64
N ILE A 459 -10.73 -22.77 3.13
CA ILE A 459 -10.80 -21.41 2.58
C ILE A 459 -11.11 -20.42 3.71
N ASN A 460 -10.86 -19.13 3.53
CA ASN A 460 -11.27 -18.14 4.50
C ASN A 460 -12.74 -17.73 4.36
N ASP A 461 -13.29 -17.19 5.45
CA ASP A 461 -14.68 -16.72 5.54
C ASP A 461 -14.98 -15.57 4.58
N TYR A 462 -14.00 -14.78 4.20
CA TYR A 462 -14.15 -13.67 3.26
C TYR A 462 -14.57 -14.15 1.86
N PHE A 463 -13.84 -15.09 1.26
CA PHE A 463 -14.17 -15.61 -0.08
C PHE A 463 -15.43 -16.47 -0.07
N SER A 464 -15.66 -17.22 1.01
CA SER A 464 -16.87 -18.05 1.13
C SER A 464 -18.15 -17.25 1.41
N SER A 465 -18.05 -15.92 1.61
CA SER A 465 -19.18 -15.01 1.83
C SER A 465 -19.42 -14.05 0.65
N ASN A 466 -19.12 -14.48 -0.57
CA ASN A 466 -19.37 -13.72 -1.81
C ASN A 466 -18.61 -12.38 -1.92
N ASN A 467 -17.37 -12.35 -1.47
CA ASN A 467 -16.53 -11.17 -1.66
C ASN A 467 -15.63 -11.30 -2.89
N ASP A 468 -15.17 -10.17 -3.42
CA ASP A 468 -14.32 -10.07 -4.61
C ASP A 468 -14.91 -10.76 -5.87
N GLY A 469 -16.24 -10.96 -5.94
CA GLY A 469 -16.92 -11.54 -7.09
C GLY A 469 -16.82 -13.07 -7.22
N TYR A 470 -16.46 -13.77 -6.15
CA TYR A 470 -16.43 -15.24 -6.13
C TYR A 470 -17.79 -15.84 -5.81
N ASP A 471 -18.82 -15.53 -6.63
CA ASP A 471 -20.21 -16.02 -6.43
C ASP A 471 -20.29 -17.53 -6.31
N MET A 472 -19.44 -18.26 -7.07
CA MET A 472 -19.38 -19.73 -7.06
C MET A 472 -18.87 -20.31 -5.73
N LEU A 473 -18.20 -19.50 -4.90
CA LEU A 473 -17.70 -19.92 -3.58
C LEU A 473 -18.60 -19.48 -2.41
N ASN A 474 -19.74 -18.85 -2.68
CA ASN A 474 -20.66 -18.32 -1.66
C ASN A 474 -21.41 -19.42 -0.91
N LYS A 475 -20.71 -20.11 -0.02
CA LYS A 475 -21.23 -21.23 0.79
C LYS A 475 -20.85 -21.15 2.27
N TYR A 476 -20.59 -19.96 2.79
CA TYR A 476 -20.17 -19.80 4.19
C TYR A 476 -21.10 -20.50 5.19
N PHE A 477 -22.41 -20.41 4.97
CA PHE A 477 -23.40 -21.03 5.87
C PHE A 477 -23.45 -22.57 5.77
N GLU A 478 -22.90 -23.14 4.69
CA GLU A 478 -22.80 -24.57 4.45
C GLU A 478 -21.48 -25.18 4.98
N ALA A 479 -20.66 -24.39 5.68
CA ALA A 479 -19.39 -24.84 6.22
C ALA A 479 -19.57 -26.04 7.15
N THR A 480 -18.85 -27.12 6.87
CA THR A 480 -18.80 -28.33 7.69
C THR A 480 -18.00 -28.12 8.98
N GLU A 481 -17.01 -27.25 8.92
CA GLU A 481 -16.20 -26.84 10.06
C GLU A 481 -15.88 -25.34 10.00
N ARG A 482 -15.85 -24.69 11.17
CA ARG A 482 -15.44 -23.29 11.33
C ARG A 482 -14.36 -23.21 12.38
N TYR A 483 -13.22 -22.61 12.02
CA TYR A 483 -12.08 -22.50 12.91
C TYR A 483 -12.01 -21.09 13.51
N SER A 484 -11.54 -20.97 14.75
CA SER A 484 -11.34 -19.69 15.43
C SER A 484 -10.02 -18.99 15.05
N TRP A 485 -9.21 -19.62 14.22
CA TRP A 485 -7.88 -19.14 13.79
C TRP A 485 -7.88 -18.72 12.30
N ASP A 486 -6.82 -18.05 11.89
CA ASP A 486 -6.61 -17.47 10.56
C ASP A 486 -5.41 -18.13 9.83
N LEU A 487 -5.10 -17.64 8.63
CA LEU A 487 -4.00 -18.15 7.81
C LEU A 487 -2.64 -18.06 8.52
N ASN A 488 -2.39 -16.98 9.26
CA ASN A 488 -1.12 -16.78 9.97
C ASN A 488 -0.90 -17.86 11.03
N TYR A 489 -1.96 -18.21 11.76
CA TYR A 489 -1.90 -19.31 12.72
C TYR A 489 -1.51 -20.63 12.05
N ALA A 490 -2.10 -20.96 10.90
CA ALA A 490 -1.77 -22.20 10.20
C ALA A 490 -0.30 -22.23 9.74
N ILE A 491 0.19 -21.12 9.18
CA ILE A 491 1.59 -20.98 8.77
C ILE A 491 2.52 -21.13 9.98
N GLU A 492 2.21 -20.46 11.09
CA GLU A 492 2.99 -20.55 12.32
C GLU A 492 3.07 -21.98 12.85
N GLN A 493 1.93 -22.69 12.92
CA GLN A 493 1.90 -24.09 13.39
C GLN A 493 2.78 -24.99 12.50
N LYS A 494 2.72 -24.83 11.17
CA LYS A 494 3.54 -25.58 10.24
C LYS A 494 5.04 -25.29 10.41
N ILE A 495 5.41 -24.01 10.66
CA ILE A 495 6.80 -23.63 10.94
C ILE A 495 7.29 -24.24 12.25
N ARG A 496 6.49 -24.14 13.33
CA ARG A 496 6.83 -24.72 14.64
C ARG A 496 6.97 -26.25 14.62
N ALA A 497 6.20 -26.92 13.75
CA ALA A 497 6.27 -28.37 13.59
C ALA A 497 7.50 -28.85 12.78
N ALA A 498 8.16 -27.97 12.06
CA ALA A 498 9.33 -28.31 11.27
C ALA A 498 10.53 -28.69 12.17
N LYS A 499 11.13 -29.85 11.92
CA LYS A 499 12.30 -30.34 12.64
C LYS A 499 13.64 -29.82 12.08
N GLU A 500 13.61 -29.37 10.84
CA GLU A 500 14.76 -28.87 10.08
C GLU A 500 14.44 -27.48 9.49
N PRO A 501 15.46 -26.68 9.16
CA PRO A 501 15.25 -25.43 8.46
C PRO A 501 14.46 -25.61 7.16
N ILE A 502 13.52 -24.70 6.90
CA ILE A 502 12.48 -24.82 5.89
C ILE A 502 12.96 -24.25 4.54
N ASP A 503 12.65 -24.97 3.45
CA ASP A 503 12.80 -24.48 2.09
C ASP A 503 11.44 -24.04 1.55
N ILE A 504 11.33 -22.76 1.17
CA ILE A 504 10.13 -22.18 0.55
C ILE A 504 10.47 -21.89 -0.91
N VAL A 505 10.15 -22.84 -1.77
CA VAL A 505 10.52 -22.84 -3.19
C VAL A 505 9.30 -23.04 -4.09
N ASP A 506 9.42 -22.62 -5.34
CA ASP A 506 8.39 -22.89 -6.35
C ASP A 506 8.45 -24.37 -6.74
N ASP A 507 7.32 -25.04 -6.63
CA ASP A 507 7.16 -26.46 -6.99
C ASP A 507 6.39 -26.67 -8.31
N GLY A 508 6.11 -25.59 -9.02
CA GLY A 508 5.47 -25.64 -10.34
C GLY A 508 3.98 -26.00 -10.31
N ARG A 509 3.32 -25.84 -9.16
CA ARG A 509 1.86 -26.11 -9.07
C ARG A 509 0.99 -25.07 -9.79
N ILE A 510 1.53 -23.89 -10.06
CA ILE A 510 0.90 -22.84 -10.89
C ILE A 510 1.90 -22.47 -11.99
N ILE A 511 1.51 -22.68 -13.23
CA ILE A 511 2.34 -22.38 -14.40
C ILE A 511 1.66 -21.32 -15.24
N ILE A 512 2.39 -20.27 -15.62
CA ILE A 512 1.91 -19.22 -16.50
C ILE A 512 2.71 -19.32 -17.82
N THR A 513 2.01 -19.64 -18.91
CA THR A 513 2.59 -19.77 -20.24
C THR A 513 2.36 -18.52 -21.09
N ASP A 514 3.07 -18.45 -22.20
CA ASP A 514 2.87 -17.39 -23.22
C ASP A 514 1.52 -17.50 -23.91
#